data_2c094f3407fea8507d58d13b1945b45f
#
_entry.id   2c094f3407fea8507d58d13b1945b45f
#
_cell.length_a   1.000
_cell.length_b   1.000
_cell.length_c   1.000
_cell.angle_alpha   90.00
_cell.angle_beta   90.00
_cell.angle_gamma   90.00
#
_symmetry.space_group_name_H-M   'P 1'
#
loop_
_entity.id
_entity.type
_entity.pdbx_description
1 polymer ?
#
loop_
_entity_poly.entity_id
_entity_poly.type
_entity_poly.pdbx_seq_one_letter_code
_entity_poly.pdbx_strand_id
1 'polypeptide(L)'
;MSLSGVPQSYLGMWRRTLLEQGHTLDATTLVLWIQTEQYHVDIRIPASRPSLESVERLEDYSFEQLVCLASQQGFTGVTQVKRNVAEWLRDHDYQPFNSRRDIAEMRFENDDILIENGIDADYFERWEKVPNSDLNLSIRPCEGQDRHGTKVPARLFTSYKTFAYARPRSKPLPSSDSISEAISTHHPSKEELLDWLDFEISFGEIGDENQGMITHSTFPFREGDTLKFNEL
;
A
#
# COMPACT_ATOMS: atom_id res chain seq x y z
N MET A 1 -12.85 25.92 2.74
CA MET A 1 -12.74 25.36 4.10
C MET A 1 -11.40 24.67 4.15
N SER A 2 -10.50 25.08 5.04
CA SER A 2 -9.23 24.37 5.26
C SER A 2 -9.59 22.99 5.79
N LEU A 3 -9.16 21.93 5.09
CA LEU A 3 -9.15 20.59 5.64
C LEU A 3 -8.24 20.64 6.88
N SER A 4 -8.77 20.34 8.05
CA SER A 4 -7.94 20.18 9.23
C SER A 4 -7.02 19.00 8.96
N GLY A 5 -5.71 19.18 9.08
CA GLY A 5 -4.75 18.10 8.91
C GLY A 5 -5.04 16.93 9.84
N VAL A 6 -4.51 15.76 9.50
CA VAL A 6 -4.58 14.56 10.35
C VAL A 6 -3.87 14.86 11.69
N PRO A 7 -4.46 14.50 12.85
CA PRO A 7 -3.84 14.74 14.15
C PRO A 7 -2.44 14.12 14.28
N GLN A 8 -1.55 14.79 15.01
CA GLN A 8 -0.15 14.39 15.21
C GLN A 8 0.01 12.94 15.69
N SER A 9 -0.92 12.43 16.50
CA SER A 9 -0.89 11.07 17.03
C SER A 9 -0.94 9.99 15.94
N TYR A 10 -1.54 10.28 14.78
CA TYR A 10 -1.62 9.34 13.65
C TYR A 10 -0.36 9.33 12.80
N LEU A 11 0.46 10.39 12.85
CA LEU A 11 1.57 10.57 11.92
C LEU A 11 2.68 9.55 12.15
N GLY A 12 3.27 9.09 11.06
CA GLY A 12 4.36 8.13 11.06
C GLY A 12 4.03 6.84 10.31
N MET A 13 4.82 5.83 10.56
CA MET A 13 4.65 4.49 10.00
C MET A 13 4.06 3.54 11.05
N TRP A 14 3.06 2.80 10.63
CA TRP A 14 2.34 1.83 11.43
C TRP A 14 2.45 0.44 10.82
N ARG A 15 2.54 -0.57 11.66
CA ARG A 15 2.50 -1.97 11.28
C ARG A 15 1.27 -2.62 11.91
N ARG A 16 0.43 -3.25 11.11
CA ARG A 16 -0.68 -4.06 11.61
C ARG A 16 -0.12 -5.35 12.26
N THR A 17 -0.54 -5.63 13.46
CA THR A 17 -0.15 -6.84 14.21
C THR A 17 -1.28 -7.85 14.32
N LEU A 18 -2.53 -7.42 14.13
CA LEU A 18 -3.70 -8.28 14.19
C LEU A 18 -4.83 -7.71 13.34
N LEU A 19 -5.53 -8.58 12.63
CA LEU A 19 -6.87 -8.36 12.08
C LEU A 19 -7.80 -9.44 12.61
N GLU A 20 -8.95 -9.02 13.13
CA GLU A 20 -10.09 -9.87 13.42
C GLU A 20 -11.24 -9.48 12.50
N GLN A 21 -11.77 -10.43 11.73
CA GLN A 21 -12.90 -10.19 10.84
C GLN A 21 -13.81 -11.43 10.81
N GLY A 22 -14.99 -11.31 11.38
CA GLY A 22 -15.91 -12.44 11.58
C GLY A 22 -15.25 -13.53 12.44
N HIS A 23 -14.97 -14.70 11.86
CA HIS A 23 -14.29 -15.83 12.53
C HIS A 23 -12.81 -15.94 12.13
N THR A 24 -12.28 -15.00 11.35
CA THR A 24 -10.91 -15.02 10.86
C THR A 24 -10.02 -14.16 11.75
N LEU A 25 -8.89 -14.73 12.16
CA LEU A 25 -7.78 -14.02 12.78
C LEU A 25 -6.61 -14.02 11.80
N ASP A 26 -6.06 -12.86 11.50
CA ASP A 26 -4.86 -12.72 10.68
C ASP A 26 -3.81 -11.87 11.40
N ALA A 27 -2.70 -12.52 11.75
CA ALA A 27 -1.50 -11.89 12.30
C ALA A 27 -0.27 -12.17 11.40
N THR A 28 -0.49 -12.66 10.18
CA THR A 28 0.56 -13.15 9.29
C THR A 28 0.73 -12.32 8.02
N THR A 29 -0.32 -11.68 7.53
CA THR A 29 -0.23 -10.71 6.44
C THR A 29 0.64 -9.54 6.86
N LEU A 30 1.68 -9.26 6.09
CA LEU A 30 2.45 -8.03 6.28
C LEU A 30 1.58 -6.84 5.87
N VAL A 31 1.38 -5.91 6.79
CA VAL A 31 0.71 -4.64 6.50
C VAL A 31 1.51 -3.50 7.08
N LEU A 32 1.86 -2.54 6.23
CA LEU A 32 2.57 -1.32 6.57
C LEU A 32 1.79 -0.12 6.05
N TRP A 33 1.64 0.88 6.90
CA TRP A 33 0.93 2.11 6.58
C TRP A 33 1.78 3.32 6.99
N ILE A 34 2.02 4.27 6.06
CA ILE A 34 2.58 5.59 6.39
C ILE A 34 1.47 6.62 6.30
N GLN A 35 1.31 7.41 7.38
CA GLN A 35 0.41 8.54 7.46
C GLN A 35 1.20 9.84 7.58
N THR A 36 0.99 10.76 6.64
CA THR A 36 1.44 12.15 6.72
C THR A 36 0.29 13.06 7.21
N GLU A 37 0.51 14.37 7.28
CA GLU A 37 -0.55 15.32 7.68
C GLU A 37 -1.82 15.27 6.82
N GLN A 38 -1.73 14.71 5.62
CA GLN A 38 -2.86 14.65 4.68
C GLN A 38 -2.95 13.33 3.92
N TYR A 39 -1.82 12.77 3.49
CA TYR A 39 -1.77 11.61 2.60
C TYR A 39 -1.39 10.35 3.35
N HIS A 40 -1.85 9.22 2.83
CA HIS A 40 -1.47 7.90 3.27
C HIS A 40 -0.94 7.05 2.12
N VAL A 41 -0.17 6.02 2.48
CA VAL A 41 0.19 4.88 1.64
C VAL A 41 0.17 3.61 2.48
N ASP A 42 -0.43 2.56 1.96
CA ASP A 42 -0.60 1.25 2.61
C ASP A 42 -0.16 0.14 1.65
N ILE A 43 0.50 -0.90 2.17
CA ILE A 43 0.84 -2.13 1.45
C ILE A 43 0.41 -3.33 2.27
N ARG A 44 -0.20 -4.34 1.63
CA ARG A 44 -0.66 -5.58 2.26
C ARG A 44 -0.19 -6.78 1.45
N ILE A 45 0.73 -7.54 2.01
CA ILE A 45 1.34 -8.71 1.38
C ILE A 45 0.93 -9.96 2.16
N PRO A 46 0.07 -10.84 1.58
CA PRO A 46 -0.31 -12.09 2.23
C PRO A 46 0.90 -12.99 2.50
N ALA A 47 0.93 -13.66 3.66
CA ALA A 47 1.97 -14.63 3.99
C ALA A 47 2.02 -15.81 3.00
N SER A 48 0.92 -16.07 2.31
CA SER A 48 0.83 -17.09 1.26
C SER A 48 1.45 -16.67 -0.08
N ARG A 49 1.90 -15.39 -0.22
CA ARG A 49 2.62 -14.97 -1.43
C ARG A 49 3.87 -15.83 -1.57
N PRO A 50 4.04 -16.58 -2.69
CA PRO A 50 5.22 -17.42 -2.87
C PRO A 50 6.48 -16.55 -2.92
N SER A 51 7.61 -17.11 -2.47
CA SER A 51 8.92 -16.56 -2.79
C SER A 51 9.12 -16.70 -4.30
N LEU A 52 9.32 -15.57 -4.97
CA LEU A 52 9.45 -15.50 -6.43
C LEU A 52 10.89 -15.11 -6.77
N GLU A 53 11.83 -15.90 -6.30
CA GLU A 53 13.26 -15.71 -6.55
C GLU A 53 13.59 -15.87 -8.04
N SER A 54 14.61 -15.17 -8.52
CA SER A 54 15.17 -15.27 -9.87
C SER A 54 14.30 -14.67 -10.99
N VAL A 55 13.42 -13.71 -10.69
CA VAL A 55 12.65 -12.95 -11.68
C VAL A 55 13.09 -11.49 -11.64
N GLU A 56 13.36 -10.90 -12.81
CA GLU A 56 13.83 -9.53 -12.92
C GLU A 56 12.74 -8.53 -13.29
N ARG A 57 11.64 -9.00 -13.87
CA ARG A 57 10.54 -8.16 -14.37
C ARG A 57 9.20 -8.86 -14.23
N LEU A 58 8.13 -8.08 -14.27
CA LEU A 58 6.76 -8.58 -14.16
C LEU A 58 6.42 -9.59 -15.29
N GLU A 59 6.96 -9.38 -16.49
CA GLU A 59 6.77 -10.24 -17.68
C GLU A 59 7.36 -11.64 -17.54
N ASP A 60 8.35 -11.82 -16.68
CA ASP A 60 9.06 -13.08 -16.50
C ASP A 60 8.25 -14.08 -15.65
N TYR A 61 7.23 -13.60 -14.93
CA TYR A 61 6.34 -14.49 -14.16
C TYR A 61 5.46 -15.36 -15.07
N SER A 62 5.21 -16.58 -14.65
CA SER A 62 4.19 -17.43 -15.26
C SER A 62 2.78 -16.86 -14.98
N PHE A 63 1.78 -17.31 -15.74
CA PHE A 63 0.40 -16.88 -15.50
C PHE A 63 -0.06 -17.22 -14.08
N GLU A 64 0.28 -18.42 -13.58
CA GLU A 64 -0.06 -18.88 -12.23
C GLU A 64 0.61 -18.02 -11.14
N GLN A 65 1.86 -17.61 -11.37
CA GLN A 65 2.57 -16.69 -10.46
C GLN A 65 1.90 -15.32 -10.44
N LEU A 66 1.51 -14.80 -11.61
CA LEU A 66 0.75 -13.53 -11.68
C LEU A 66 -0.59 -13.63 -10.95
N VAL A 67 -1.30 -14.76 -11.07
CA VAL A 67 -2.55 -14.98 -10.32
C VAL A 67 -2.30 -14.94 -8.80
N CYS A 68 -1.17 -15.46 -8.31
CA CYS A 68 -0.82 -15.33 -6.89
C CYS A 68 -0.63 -13.88 -6.44
N LEU A 69 -0.09 -13.01 -7.30
CA LEU A 69 0.07 -11.58 -7.00
C LEU A 69 -1.27 -10.85 -6.91
N ALA A 70 -2.32 -11.34 -7.55
CA ALA A 70 -3.65 -10.73 -7.55
C ALA A 70 -4.29 -10.61 -6.15
N SER A 71 -3.82 -11.37 -5.17
CA SER A 71 -4.31 -11.33 -3.78
C SER A 71 -3.69 -10.22 -2.92
N GLN A 72 -2.66 -9.56 -3.40
CA GLN A 72 -2.04 -8.43 -2.72
C GLN A 72 -2.99 -7.23 -2.68
N GLN A 73 -2.74 -6.31 -1.76
CA GLN A 73 -3.45 -5.04 -1.68
C GLN A 73 -2.43 -3.92 -1.42
N GLY A 74 -2.86 -2.73 -1.73
CA GLY A 74 -2.11 -1.52 -1.42
C GLY A 74 -2.81 -0.33 -2.04
N PHE A 75 -2.74 0.80 -1.39
CA PHE A 75 -3.45 1.99 -1.84
C PHE A 75 -2.78 3.27 -1.34
N THR A 76 -3.08 4.37 -2.01
CA THR A 76 -2.74 5.72 -1.56
C THR A 76 -3.97 6.61 -1.62
N GLY A 77 -3.90 7.73 -0.93
CA GLY A 77 -4.96 8.72 -0.98
C GLY A 77 -4.84 9.76 0.12
N VAL A 78 -5.97 10.37 0.45
CA VAL A 78 -6.09 11.38 1.48
C VAL A 78 -6.82 10.82 2.69
N THR A 79 -6.31 11.08 3.90
CA THR A 79 -6.98 10.71 5.14
C THR A 79 -7.70 11.93 5.71
N GLN A 80 -8.93 11.72 6.13
CA GLN A 80 -9.70 12.69 6.89
C GLN A 80 -9.98 12.14 8.29
N VAL A 81 -9.70 12.95 9.32
CA VAL A 81 -9.99 12.56 10.70
C VAL A 81 -10.95 13.57 11.30
N LYS A 82 -12.05 13.08 11.85
CA LYS A 82 -13.04 13.90 12.56
C LYS A 82 -13.32 13.27 13.91
N ARG A 83 -12.86 13.92 14.99
CA ARG A 83 -12.86 13.34 16.34
C ARG A 83 -12.02 12.07 16.36
N ASN A 84 -12.63 10.91 16.62
CA ASN A 84 -12.01 9.60 16.63
C ASN A 84 -12.36 8.73 15.41
N VAL A 85 -12.92 9.32 14.36
CA VAL A 85 -13.24 8.61 13.11
C VAL A 85 -12.27 9.03 12.03
N ALA A 86 -11.61 8.05 11.42
CA ALA A 86 -10.77 8.21 10.25
C ALA A 86 -11.48 7.68 9.01
N GLU A 87 -11.33 8.36 7.88
CA GLU A 87 -11.79 7.94 6.57
C GLU A 87 -10.64 8.04 5.57
N TRP A 88 -10.35 6.94 4.88
CA TRP A 88 -9.31 6.86 3.85
C TRP A 88 -9.93 7.01 2.47
N LEU A 89 -9.75 8.19 1.89
CA LEU A 89 -10.20 8.50 0.53
C LEU A 89 -9.12 8.06 -0.45
N ARG A 90 -9.24 6.84 -0.96
CA ARG A 90 -8.27 6.24 -1.87
C ARG A 90 -8.36 6.89 -3.24
N ASP A 91 -7.25 7.38 -3.77
CA ASP A 91 -7.14 7.89 -5.13
C ASP A 91 -6.47 6.89 -6.09
N HIS A 92 -5.65 5.99 -5.54
CA HIS A 92 -5.06 4.87 -6.26
C HIS A 92 -5.14 3.61 -5.41
N ASP A 93 -5.60 2.51 -6.00
CA ASP A 93 -5.77 1.21 -5.33
C ASP A 93 -5.24 0.08 -6.22
N TYR A 94 -4.54 -0.88 -5.60
CA TYR A 94 -4.10 -2.10 -6.27
C TYR A 94 -5.30 -2.95 -6.69
N GLN A 95 -6.33 -3.03 -5.87
CA GLN A 95 -7.57 -3.71 -6.16
C GLN A 95 -8.52 -2.83 -6.98
N PRO A 96 -9.56 -3.37 -7.63
CA PRO A 96 -10.57 -2.58 -8.30
C PRO A 96 -11.24 -1.60 -7.34
N PHE A 97 -11.54 -0.41 -7.84
CA PHE A 97 -12.29 0.56 -7.06
C PHE A 97 -13.70 0.01 -6.75
N ASN A 98 -14.09 0.08 -5.49
CA ASN A 98 -15.44 -0.19 -5.05
C ASN A 98 -16.02 1.06 -4.35
N SER A 99 -17.35 1.15 -4.29
CA SER A 99 -18.03 2.32 -3.71
C SER A 99 -18.13 2.27 -2.18
N ARG A 100 -17.57 1.25 -1.53
CA ARG A 100 -17.59 1.14 -0.07
C ARG A 100 -16.63 2.16 0.52
N ARG A 101 -17.06 2.82 1.58
CA ARG A 101 -16.18 3.73 2.32
C ARG A 101 -15.18 2.91 3.13
N ASP A 102 -13.96 3.38 3.15
CA ASP A 102 -12.94 2.91 4.07
C ASP A 102 -12.93 3.85 5.28
N ILE A 103 -13.68 3.47 6.32
CA ILE A 103 -13.96 4.32 7.46
C ILE A 103 -13.99 3.51 8.76
N ALA A 104 -13.30 4.02 9.77
CA ALA A 104 -13.19 3.33 11.05
C ALA A 104 -13.19 4.28 12.25
N GLU A 105 -13.61 3.76 13.38
CA GLU A 105 -13.41 4.38 14.68
C GLU A 105 -12.02 4.02 15.22
N MET A 106 -11.25 5.05 15.58
CA MET A 106 -9.85 4.94 16.00
C MET A 106 -9.72 5.21 17.48
N ARG A 107 -8.97 4.36 18.20
CA ARG A 107 -8.71 4.51 19.61
C ARG A 107 -7.23 4.22 19.93
N PHE A 108 -6.53 5.21 20.44
CA PHE A 108 -5.17 5.01 20.95
C PHE A 108 -5.21 4.36 22.33
N GLU A 109 -4.52 3.26 22.51
CA GLU A 109 -4.25 2.66 23.83
C GLU A 109 -3.10 3.37 24.54
N ASN A 110 -2.12 3.80 23.75
CA ASN A 110 -1.00 4.65 24.12
C ASN A 110 -0.43 5.28 22.83
N ASP A 111 0.70 5.98 22.93
CA ASP A 111 1.30 6.67 21.76
C ASP A 111 1.78 5.73 20.65
N ASP A 112 2.00 4.46 20.95
CA ASP A 112 2.55 3.46 20.03
C ASP A 112 1.54 2.38 19.61
N ILE A 113 0.33 2.36 20.22
CA ILE A 113 -0.69 1.35 19.93
C ILE A 113 -1.99 2.02 19.52
N LEU A 114 -2.44 1.69 18.33
CA LEU A 114 -3.68 2.16 17.75
C LEU A 114 -4.62 0.99 17.47
N ILE A 115 -5.86 1.15 17.86
CA ILE A 115 -6.97 0.23 17.61
C ILE A 115 -7.89 0.88 16.58
N GLU A 116 -8.23 0.10 15.58
CA GLU A 116 -9.13 0.44 14.49
C GLU A 116 -10.34 -0.49 14.48
N ASN A 117 -11.55 0.06 14.53
CA ASN A 117 -12.79 -0.68 14.41
C ASN A 117 -13.56 -0.19 13.18
N GLY A 118 -13.81 -1.07 12.22
CA GLY A 118 -14.56 -0.74 11.01
C GLY A 118 -15.97 -0.25 11.32
N ILE A 119 -16.44 0.78 10.60
CA ILE A 119 -17.81 1.33 10.77
C ILE A 119 -18.76 0.71 9.72
N ASP A 120 -18.37 0.71 8.46
CA ASP A 120 -19.19 0.16 7.35
C ASP A 120 -18.90 -1.34 7.11
N ALA A 121 -17.88 -1.88 7.75
CA ALA A 121 -17.51 -3.29 7.74
C ALA A 121 -17.16 -3.74 9.17
N ASP A 122 -17.52 -4.98 9.52
CA ASP A 122 -17.26 -5.54 10.85
C ASP A 122 -15.86 -6.15 10.89
N TYR A 123 -14.87 -5.36 11.34
CA TYR A 123 -13.51 -5.79 11.59
C TYR A 123 -12.87 -5.00 12.73
N PHE A 124 -11.85 -5.59 13.32
CA PHE A 124 -10.96 -5.00 14.31
C PHE A 124 -9.53 -5.16 13.83
N GLU A 125 -8.74 -4.07 13.87
CA GLU A 125 -7.30 -4.11 13.59
C GLU A 125 -6.51 -3.50 14.75
N ARG A 126 -5.36 -4.09 15.04
CA ARG A 126 -4.38 -3.57 16.00
C ARG A 126 -3.11 -3.19 15.27
N TRP A 127 -2.68 -1.97 15.51
CA TRP A 127 -1.53 -1.36 14.88
C TRP A 127 -0.47 -0.98 15.90
N GLU A 128 0.80 -1.16 15.55
CA GLU A 128 1.96 -0.74 16.32
C GLU A 128 2.75 0.30 15.52
N LYS A 129 3.09 1.42 16.20
CA LYS A 129 3.89 2.48 15.59
C LYS A 129 5.34 2.07 15.46
N VAL A 130 5.92 2.31 14.31
CA VAL A 130 7.37 2.15 14.13
C VAL A 130 8.09 3.30 14.85
N PRO A 131 9.06 3.02 15.75
CA PRO A 131 9.71 4.06 16.54
C PRO A 131 10.35 5.16 15.69
N ASN A 132 10.16 6.41 16.10
CA ASN A 132 10.66 7.63 15.45
C ASN A 132 10.16 7.87 14.02
N SER A 133 9.18 7.12 13.54
CA SER A 133 8.69 7.23 12.17
C SER A 133 7.88 8.49 11.88
N ASP A 134 7.54 9.27 12.89
CA ASP A 134 6.94 10.61 12.78
C ASP A 134 7.97 11.73 12.57
N LEU A 135 9.28 11.41 12.69
CA LEU A 135 10.35 12.37 12.42
C LEU A 135 10.65 12.47 10.91
N ASN A 136 10.92 13.70 10.43
CA ASN A 136 11.27 13.97 9.03
C ASN A 136 10.24 13.42 8.02
N LEU A 137 8.97 13.36 8.43
CA LEU A 137 7.90 12.85 7.61
C LEU A 137 7.61 13.81 6.46
N SER A 138 7.67 13.31 5.23
CA SER A 138 7.38 14.10 4.05
C SER A 138 6.72 13.28 2.94
N ILE A 139 6.11 13.98 2.01
CA ILE A 139 5.61 13.44 0.75
C ILE A 139 6.08 14.32 -0.40
N ARG A 140 6.54 13.72 -1.47
CA ARG A 140 6.97 14.40 -2.68
C ARG A 140 6.33 13.74 -3.91
N PRO A 141 5.67 14.53 -4.80
CA PRO A 141 5.30 14.03 -6.11
C PRO A 141 6.57 13.73 -6.91
N CYS A 142 6.51 12.67 -7.71
CA CYS A 142 7.57 12.26 -8.60
C CYS A 142 6.98 11.59 -9.86
N GLU A 143 7.82 11.17 -10.80
CA GLU A 143 7.40 10.42 -11.98
C GLU A 143 7.93 8.99 -11.87
N GLY A 144 7.07 8.02 -12.24
CA GLY A 144 7.46 6.64 -12.47
C GLY A 144 7.26 6.27 -13.93
N GLN A 145 7.59 5.03 -14.27
CA GLN A 145 7.30 4.45 -15.58
C GLN A 145 6.47 3.18 -15.40
N ASP A 146 5.43 3.04 -16.22
CA ASP A 146 4.71 1.78 -16.32
C ASP A 146 5.56 0.73 -17.08
N ARG A 147 5.06 -0.51 -17.16
CA ARG A 147 5.74 -1.62 -17.85
C ARG A 147 6.01 -1.35 -19.35
N HIS A 148 5.36 -0.37 -19.93
CA HIS A 148 5.54 0.06 -21.33
C HIS A 148 6.49 1.26 -21.46
N GLY A 149 7.08 1.75 -20.35
CA GLY A 149 7.94 2.93 -20.32
C GLY A 149 7.17 4.25 -20.39
N THR A 150 5.84 4.25 -20.23
CA THR A 150 5.05 5.47 -20.19
C THR A 150 5.21 6.13 -18.83
N LYS A 151 5.47 7.43 -18.83
CA LYS A 151 5.54 8.19 -17.58
C LYS A 151 4.19 8.30 -16.91
N VAL A 152 4.14 7.99 -15.64
CA VAL A 152 2.94 8.10 -14.79
C VAL A 152 3.25 8.84 -13.51
N PRO A 153 2.30 9.62 -12.97
CA PRO A 153 2.48 10.29 -11.68
C PRO A 153 2.73 9.26 -10.59
N ALA A 154 3.68 9.56 -9.71
CA ALA A 154 4.03 8.72 -8.57
C ALA A 154 4.23 9.59 -7.32
N ARG A 155 4.36 8.95 -6.17
CA ARG A 155 4.60 9.61 -4.89
C ARG A 155 5.73 8.92 -4.15
N LEU A 156 6.62 9.70 -3.58
CA LEU A 156 7.61 9.25 -2.62
C LEU A 156 7.25 9.79 -1.24
N PHE A 157 7.02 8.89 -0.30
CA PHE A 157 6.86 9.17 1.12
C PHE A 157 8.19 8.89 1.81
N THR A 158 8.62 9.76 2.70
CA THR A 158 9.78 9.52 3.55
C THR A 158 9.45 9.77 5.01
N SER A 159 10.07 9.02 5.87
CA SER A 159 9.98 9.11 7.32
C SER A 159 11.37 8.79 7.86
N TYR A 160 11.80 9.26 8.98
CA TYR A 160 13.11 9.07 9.63
C TYR A 160 14.12 8.17 8.87
N LYS A 161 13.92 6.86 8.87
CA LYS A 161 14.76 5.85 8.19
C LYS A 161 13.99 4.98 7.19
N THR A 162 12.75 5.34 6.88
CA THR A 162 11.91 4.54 6.01
C THR A 162 11.37 5.37 4.85
N PHE A 163 11.07 4.72 3.76
CA PHE A 163 10.36 5.33 2.63
C PHE A 163 9.26 4.41 2.12
N ALA A 164 8.32 5.00 1.40
CA ALA A 164 7.41 4.27 0.53
C ALA A 164 7.33 4.98 -0.82
N TYR A 165 7.41 4.20 -1.88
CA TYR A 165 7.19 4.66 -3.25
C TYR A 165 5.88 4.07 -3.75
N ALA A 166 5.03 4.89 -4.36
CA ALA A 166 3.76 4.47 -4.89
C ALA A 166 3.58 4.98 -6.33
N ARG A 167 3.40 4.06 -7.27
CA ARG A 167 3.16 4.31 -8.69
C ARG A 167 1.91 3.54 -9.12
N PRO A 168 0.84 4.25 -9.53
CA PRO A 168 -0.37 3.60 -10.00
C PRO A 168 -0.14 2.94 -11.37
N ARG A 169 -1.06 2.04 -11.74
CA ARG A 169 -1.15 1.52 -13.10
C ARG A 169 -1.65 2.57 -14.07
N SER A 170 -1.26 2.48 -15.33
CA SER A 170 -1.74 3.37 -16.41
C SER A 170 -3.06 2.91 -17.01
N LYS A 171 -3.38 1.62 -16.94
CA LYS A 171 -4.61 1.04 -17.51
C LYS A 171 -5.63 0.71 -16.41
N PRO A 172 -6.92 1.02 -16.60
CA PRO A 172 -7.95 0.72 -15.61
C PRO A 172 -8.17 -0.79 -15.47
N LEU A 173 -8.64 -1.19 -14.29
CA LEU A 173 -9.14 -2.54 -14.04
C LEU A 173 -10.59 -2.67 -14.52
N PRO A 174 -11.03 -3.89 -14.88
CA PRO A 174 -12.44 -4.16 -15.07
C PRO A 174 -13.21 -3.97 -13.77
N SER A 175 -14.52 -3.71 -13.87
CA SER A 175 -15.39 -3.60 -12.69
C SER A 175 -15.53 -4.99 -12.06
N SER A 176 -15.08 -5.12 -10.81
CA SER A 176 -15.12 -6.35 -10.02
C SER A 176 -14.83 -6.02 -8.55
N ASP A 177 -15.15 -6.92 -7.63
CA ASP A 177 -14.82 -6.75 -6.20
C ASP A 177 -13.34 -7.01 -5.89
N SER A 178 -12.64 -7.76 -6.76
CA SER A 178 -11.19 -8.02 -6.62
C SER A 178 -10.57 -8.39 -7.97
N ILE A 179 -9.22 -8.27 -8.06
CA ILE A 179 -8.48 -8.77 -9.25
C ILE A 179 -8.69 -10.27 -9.41
N SER A 180 -8.73 -11.04 -8.31
CA SER A 180 -8.97 -12.49 -8.37
C SER A 180 -10.35 -12.84 -8.96
N GLU A 181 -11.38 -12.08 -8.61
CA GLU A 181 -12.70 -12.22 -9.22
C GLU A 181 -12.69 -11.77 -10.68
N ALA A 182 -12.03 -10.67 -10.99
CA ALA A 182 -11.87 -10.21 -12.36
C ALA A 182 -11.21 -11.27 -13.27
N ILE A 183 -10.15 -11.96 -12.77
CA ILE A 183 -9.50 -13.07 -13.46
C ILE A 183 -10.50 -14.20 -13.74
N SER A 184 -11.29 -14.57 -12.73
CA SER A 184 -12.27 -15.67 -12.85
C SER A 184 -13.41 -15.34 -13.82
N THR A 185 -13.80 -14.06 -13.91
CA THR A 185 -14.92 -13.61 -14.71
C THR A 185 -14.54 -13.28 -16.15
N HIS A 186 -13.40 -12.62 -16.33
CA HIS A 186 -12.99 -12.09 -17.64
C HIS A 186 -11.99 -12.97 -18.38
N HIS A 187 -11.36 -13.95 -17.70
CA HIS A 187 -10.37 -14.86 -18.27
C HIS A 187 -9.28 -14.11 -19.07
N PRO A 188 -8.55 -13.15 -18.45
CA PRO A 188 -7.61 -12.31 -19.17
C PRO A 188 -6.49 -13.12 -19.80
N SER A 189 -5.95 -12.64 -20.91
CA SER A 189 -4.66 -13.08 -21.40
C SER A 189 -3.56 -12.71 -20.41
N LYS A 190 -2.37 -13.33 -20.55
CA LYS A 190 -1.21 -12.95 -19.74
C LYS A 190 -0.90 -11.47 -19.85
N GLU A 191 -1.00 -10.91 -21.06
CA GLU A 191 -0.71 -9.49 -21.33
C GLU A 191 -1.69 -8.55 -20.62
N GLU A 192 -2.98 -8.86 -20.63
CA GLU A 192 -3.98 -8.10 -19.87
C GLU A 192 -3.76 -8.20 -18.37
N LEU A 193 -3.40 -9.39 -17.86
CA LEU A 193 -3.13 -9.59 -16.44
C LEU A 193 -1.88 -8.82 -16.01
N LEU A 194 -0.84 -8.76 -16.85
CA LEU A 194 0.33 -7.92 -16.61
C LEU A 194 -0.06 -6.44 -16.48
N ASP A 195 -0.93 -5.92 -17.36
CA ASP A 195 -1.41 -4.54 -17.24
C ASP A 195 -2.23 -4.30 -15.98
N TRP A 196 -3.01 -5.29 -15.54
CA TRP A 196 -3.79 -5.18 -14.29
C TRP A 196 -2.92 -5.15 -13.04
N LEU A 197 -1.81 -5.88 -13.07
CA LEU A 197 -0.88 -5.99 -11.94
C LEU A 197 0.21 -4.91 -11.94
N ASP A 198 0.31 -4.09 -12.99
CA ASP A 198 1.31 -3.04 -13.12
C ASP A 198 1.05 -1.85 -12.18
N PHE A 199 1.07 -2.12 -10.89
CA PHE A 199 0.87 -1.16 -9.81
C PHE A 199 1.92 -1.39 -8.73
N GLU A 200 2.78 -0.40 -8.50
CA GLU A 200 3.87 -0.53 -7.54
C GLU A 200 3.61 0.25 -6.26
N ILE A 201 3.65 -0.45 -5.15
CA ILE A 201 3.92 0.12 -3.84
C ILE A 201 5.12 -0.62 -3.26
N SER A 202 6.19 0.13 -2.99
CA SER A 202 7.44 -0.38 -2.44
C SER A 202 7.75 0.35 -1.14
N PHE A 203 7.96 -0.38 -0.07
CA PHE A 203 8.47 0.11 1.21
C PHE A 203 9.92 -0.29 1.38
N GLY A 204 10.70 0.55 2.08
CA GLY A 204 12.09 0.24 2.31
C GLY A 204 12.76 1.10 3.36
N GLU A 205 14.05 0.86 3.54
CA GLU A 205 14.89 1.58 4.49
C GLU A 205 15.76 2.60 3.76
N ILE A 206 15.82 3.81 4.28
CA ILE A 206 16.71 4.87 3.79
C ILE A 206 18.12 4.55 4.28
N GLY A 207 19.05 4.40 3.33
CA GLY A 207 20.48 4.26 3.60
C GLY A 207 21.16 5.63 3.64
N ASP A 208 21.79 6.00 2.53
CA ASP A 208 22.34 7.34 2.33
C ASP A 208 21.25 8.33 1.92
N GLU A 209 21.54 9.65 1.99
CA GLU A 209 20.58 10.76 1.87
C GLU A 209 19.66 10.74 0.62
N ASN A 210 20.06 10.06 -0.46
CA ASN A 210 19.34 10.08 -1.73
C ASN A 210 18.95 8.69 -2.24
N GLN A 211 19.02 7.65 -1.42
CA GLN A 211 18.65 6.30 -1.83
C GLN A 211 18.19 5.44 -0.66
N GLY A 212 17.44 4.39 -0.98
CA GLY A 212 16.99 3.41 -0.02
C GLY A 212 16.89 2.02 -0.62
N MET A 213 16.98 1.00 0.22
CA MET A 213 16.79 -0.39 -0.16
C MET A 213 15.33 -0.79 0.02
N ILE A 214 14.72 -1.32 -1.03
CA ILE A 214 13.35 -1.84 -0.99
C ILE A 214 13.34 -3.14 -0.18
N THR A 215 12.51 -3.19 0.85
CA THR A 215 12.34 -4.37 1.70
C THR A 215 11.07 -5.14 1.39
N HIS A 216 10.02 -4.44 0.96
CA HIS A 216 8.73 -5.01 0.62
C HIS A 216 8.12 -4.29 -0.58
N SER A 217 7.60 -5.05 -1.53
CA SER A 217 6.99 -4.48 -2.74
C SER A 217 5.82 -5.32 -3.24
N THR A 218 4.84 -4.66 -3.87
CA THR A 218 3.84 -5.36 -4.71
C THR A 218 4.50 -6.04 -5.92
N PHE A 219 5.72 -5.61 -6.27
CA PHE A 219 6.61 -6.28 -7.22
C PHE A 219 7.71 -7.04 -6.47
N PRO A 220 7.56 -8.35 -6.22
CA PRO A 220 8.55 -9.10 -5.44
C PRO A 220 9.97 -9.01 -5.98
N PHE A 221 10.13 -8.91 -7.30
CA PHE A 221 11.44 -8.76 -7.95
C PHE A 221 12.17 -7.44 -7.60
N ARG A 222 11.45 -6.46 -7.05
CA ARG A 222 12.05 -5.20 -6.59
C ARG A 222 12.63 -5.30 -5.17
N GLU A 223 12.28 -6.34 -4.42
CA GLU A 223 12.77 -6.52 -3.05
C GLU A 223 14.27 -6.79 -3.05
N GLY A 224 15.05 -5.96 -2.34
CA GLY A 224 16.50 -5.93 -2.37
C GLY A 224 17.10 -4.88 -3.32
N ASP A 225 16.31 -4.28 -4.22
CA ASP A 225 16.78 -3.23 -5.10
C ASP A 225 17.05 -1.92 -4.36
N THR A 226 17.95 -1.12 -4.90
CA THR A 226 18.17 0.25 -4.46
C THR A 226 17.33 1.22 -5.28
N LEU A 227 16.47 1.99 -4.58
CA LEU A 227 15.73 3.10 -5.17
C LEU A 227 16.51 4.41 -4.95
N LYS A 228 16.88 5.09 -6.02
CA LYS A 228 17.55 6.38 -5.97
C LYS A 228 16.53 7.51 -6.07
N PHE A 229 16.41 8.30 -5.03
CA PHE A 229 15.36 9.32 -4.92
C PHE A 229 15.56 10.53 -5.85
N ASN A 230 16.78 10.77 -6.30
CA ASN A 230 17.08 11.84 -7.25
C ASN A 230 16.81 11.45 -8.73
N GLU A 231 16.51 10.19 -8.99
CA GLU A 231 16.14 9.68 -10.32
C GLU A 231 14.61 9.59 -10.53
N LEU A 232 13.83 9.93 -9.50
CA LEU A 232 12.36 9.91 -9.49
C LEU A 232 11.75 11.25 -9.90
#